data_2e20630c513ec551b5bd0210193386df
#
_entry.id   2e20630c513ec551b5bd0210193386df
#
_cell.length_a   1.000
_cell.length_b   1.000
_cell.length_c   1.000
_cell.angle_alpha   90.00
_cell.angle_beta   90.00
_cell.angle_gamma   90.00
#
_symmetry.space_group_name_H-M   'P 1'
#
loop_
_entity.id
_entity.type
_entity.pdbx_description
1 polymer ?
#
loop_
_entity_poly.entity_id
_entity_poly.type
_entity_poly.pdbx_seq_one_letter_code
_entity_poly.pdbx_strand_id
1 'polypeptide(L)'
;MDMTRKEFCASLLGSTVTLWLQGCGGGSDYSSGPGAAGPTCGASGAAIAGNHGHSLAIAKADLDSLVDKTYTFTGSDHNHDVTFTVAQLGQLKSGSTVVVLSTSGSGSYGVHSHSTSASVASTCP
;
A
#
# COMPACT_ATOMS: atom_id res chain seq x y z
N MET A 1 -9.67 -21.58 -33.75
CA MET A 1 -8.82 -20.70 -34.60
C MET A 1 -8.07 -19.78 -33.66
N ASP A 2 -6.80 -20.09 -33.44
CA ASP A 2 -5.94 -19.26 -32.59
C ASP A 2 -5.42 -18.07 -33.40
N MET A 3 -6.04 -16.91 -33.24
CA MET A 3 -5.49 -15.65 -33.73
C MET A 3 -4.25 -15.29 -32.91
N THR A 4 -3.09 -15.33 -33.54
CA THR A 4 -1.87 -14.88 -32.91
C THR A 4 -1.90 -13.35 -32.73
N ARG A 5 -1.27 -12.86 -31.64
CA ARG A 5 -1.21 -11.42 -31.32
C ARG A 5 -0.70 -10.54 -32.47
N LYS A 6 0.00 -11.12 -33.43
CA LYS A 6 0.53 -10.41 -34.61
C LYS A 6 -0.55 -10.13 -35.66
N GLU A 7 -1.57 -10.97 -35.75
CA GLU A 7 -2.65 -10.76 -36.74
C GLU A 7 -3.67 -9.73 -36.27
N PHE A 8 -3.81 -9.57 -34.94
CA PHE A 8 -4.69 -8.53 -34.36
C PHE A 8 -4.19 -7.11 -34.66
N CYS A 9 -2.86 -6.92 -34.73
CA CYS A 9 -2.29 -5.61 -35.07
C CYS A 9 -2.37 -5.23 -36.54
N ALA A 10 -2.50 -6.22 -37.44
CA ALA A 10 -2.51 -5.96 -38.89
C ALA A 10 -3.90 -5.53 -39.41
N SER A 11 -4.96 -5.87 -38.72
CA SER A 11 -6.34 -5.54 -39.13
C SER A 11 -6.83 -4.14 -38.75
N LEU A 12 -6.03 -3.35 -38.02
CA LEU A 12 -6.40 -2.04 -37.53
C LEU A 12 -5.90 -0.85 -38.37
N LEU A 13 -5.31 -1.13 -39.54
CA LEU A 13 -4.76 -0.08 -40.42
C LEU A 13 -5.76 0.53 -41.40
N GLY A 14 -7.05 0.34 -41.24
CA GLY A 14 -8.06 0.76 -42.20
C GLY A 14 -9.12 1.75 -41.72
N SER A 15 -9.10 2.18 -40.47
CA SER A 15 -10.09 3.14 -40.00
C SER A 15 -9.40 4.24 -39.21
N THR A 16 -9.42 5.46 -39.75
CA THR A 16 -9.06 6.68 -39.04
C THR A 16 -10.11 6.97 -37.97
N VAL A 17 -10.09 6.18 -36.90
CA VAL A 17 -10.76 6.56 -35.67
C VAL A 17 -9.73 7.35 -34.87
N THR A 18 -9.82 8.66 -34.94
CA THR A 18 -9.20 9.55 -33.97
C THR A 18 -9.86 9.27 -32.63
N LEU A 19 -9.43 8.20 -31.95
CA LEU A 19 -9.68 8.08 -30.52
C LEU A 19 -8.86 9.19 -29.86
N TRP A 20 -9.54 10.26 -29.49
CA TRP A 20 -9.07 11.10 -28.43
C TRP A 20 -9.07 10.24 -27.16
N LEU A 21 -7.98 9.52 -26.96
CA LEU A 21 -7.61 9.08 -25.62
C LEU A 21 -7.29 10.38 -24.84
N GLN A 22 -8.34 11.09 -24.46
CA GLN A 22 -8.20 11.89 -23.27
C GLN A 22 -7.82 10.89 -22.19
N GLY A 23 -6.52 10.90 -21.90
CA GLY A 23 -5.99 10.13 -20.81
C GLY A 23 -6.83 10.45 -19.59
N CYS A 24 -7.69 9.52 -19.25
CA CYS A 24 -8.12 9.37 -17.88
C CYS A 24 -6.85 8.96 -17.15
N GLY A 25 -5.99 9.93 -16.89
CA GLY A 25 -5.04 9.86 -15.81
C GLY A 25 -5.87 9.71 -14.55
N GLY A 26 -6.32 8.49 -14.30
CA GLY A 26 -6.83 8.11 -13.00
C GLY A 26 -5.65 8.08 -12.04
N GLY A 27 -5.03 9.22 -11.82
CA GLY A 27 -4.36 9.50 -10.59
C GLY A 27 -5.46 9.47 -9.55
N SER A 28 -5.62 8.37 -8.86
CA SER A 28 -6.25 8.37 -7.56
C SER A 28 -5.33 9.17 -6.65
N ASP A 29 -5.33 10.48 -6.83
CA ASP A 29 -4.93 11.39 -5.79
C ASP A 29 -5.97 11.20 -4.68
N TYR A 30 -5.74 10.18 -3.86
CA TYR A 30 -6.21 10.24 -2.50
C TYR A 30 -5.45 11.42 -1.91
N SER A 31 -6.04 12.58 -2.08
CA SER A 31 -5.64 13.78 -1.40
C SER A 31 -5.59 13.45 0.09
N SER A 32 -4.41 13.13 0.56
CA SER A 32 -4.09 13.12 1.97
C SER A 32 -4.46 14.51 2.46
N GLY A 33 -5.45 14.61 3.34
CA GLY A 33 -5.80 15.87 3.96
C GLY A 33 -4.55 16.53 4.53
N PRO A 34 -4.53 17.87 4.68
CA PRO A 34 -3.36 18.59 5.13
C PRO A 34 -2.95 18.10 6.53
N GLY A 35 -1.87 17.36 6.62
CA GLY A 35 -1.30 16.95 7.88
C GLY A 35 -0.52 15.64 7.92
N ALA A 36 -0.61 14.76 6.94
CA ALA A 36 0.09 13.49 6.97
C ALA A 36 1.27 13.46 5.99
N ALA A 37 2.32 14.20 6.29
CA ALA A 37 3.63 13.91 5.73
C ALA A 37 4.21 12.70 6.48
N GLY A 38 3.66 11.52 6.22
CA GLY A 38 4.32 10.27 6.58
C GLY A 38 5.57 10.11 5.72
N PRO A 39 6.57 9.32 6.16
CA PRO A 39 7.73 9.04 5.34
C PRO A 39 7.25 8.52 3.99
N THR A 40 7.60 9.21 2.94
CA THR A 40 7.28 8.86 1.56
C THR A 40 8.12 7.65 1.15
N CYS A 41 7.69 6.49 1.59
CA CYS A 41 8.17 5.25 1.02
C CYS A 41 7.42 5.03 -0.28
N GLY A 42 7.90 5.54 -1.41
CA GLY A 42 7.20 5.41 -2.68
C GLY A 42 5.66 5.54 -2.51
N ALA A 43 4.87 5.54 -3.48
CA ALA A 43 3.42 5.78 -3.38
C ALA A 43 2.60 4.76 -2.54
N SER A 44 3.22 3.91 -1.73
CA SER A 44 2.50 2.83 -1.08
C SER A 44 3.14 2.40 0.25
N GLY A 45 2.91 3.19 1.28
CA GLY A 45 2.98 2.64 2.63
C GLY A 45 1.98 1.48 2.80
N ALA A 46 2.05 0.77 3.92
CA ALA A 46 1.09 -0.28 4.21
C ALA A 46 -0.34 0.30 4.22
N ALA A 47 -1.27 -0.43 3.59
CA ALA A 47 -2.67 -0.02 3.57
C ALA A 47 -3.29 -0.24 4.96
N ILE A 48 -3.95 0.76 5.49
CA ILE A 48 -4.60 0.73 6.80
C ILE A 48 -6.11 0.83 6.58
N ALA A 49 -6.85 -0.20 6.98
CA ALA A 49 -8.30 -0.20 6.86
C ALA A 49 -8.94 0.78 7.86
N GLY A 50 -9.95 1.51 7.41
CA GLY A 50 -10.62 2.54 8.23
C GLY A 50 -9.69 3.68 8.64
N ASN A 51 -8.70 3.98 7.81
CA ASN A 51 -7.68 4.99 8.09
C ASN A 51 -8.29 6.40 8.23
N HIS A 52 -7.88 7.11 9.26
CA HIS A 52 -8.28 8.49 9.55
C HIS A 52 -7.07 9.40 9.82
N GLY A 53 -6.00 9.20 9.06
CA GLY A 53 -4.81 10.02 9.09
C GLY A 53 -3.56 9.30 9.61
N HIS A 54 -3.63 7.99 9.84
CA HIS A 54 -2.46 7.20 10.19
C HIS A 54 -1.61 6.86 8.96
N SER A 55 -0.31 6.71 9.19
CA SER A 55 0.63 6.15 8.22
C SER A 55 1.54 5.14 8.89
N LEU A 56 1.97 4.15 8.11
CA LEU A 56 2.89 3.11 8.56
C LEU A 56 3.99 2.92 7.53
N ALA A 57 5.24 3.04 7.98
CA ALA A 57 6.42 2.75 7.18
C ALA A 57 7.13 1.52 7.76
N ILE A 58 7.39 0.52 6.94
CA ILE A 58 8.15 -0.67 7.30
C ILE A 58 9.53 -0.55 6.66
N ALA A 59 10.58 -0.62 7.47
CA ALA A 59 11.94 -0.54 6.95
C ALA A 59 12.28 -1.82 6.17
N LYS A 60 12.77 -1.67 4.94
CA LYS A 60 13.17 -2.81 4.10
C LYS A 60 14.25 -3.66 4.77
N ALA A 61 15.16 -3.04 5.53
CA ALA A 61 16.19 -3.72 6.28
C ALA A 61 15.62 -4.69 7.35
N ASP A 62 14.41 -4.42 7.85
CA ASP A 62 13.76 -5.25 8.86
C ASP A 62 13.20 -6.56 8.29
N LEU A 63 13.09 -6.70 6.97
CA LEU A 63 12.64 -7.95 6.34
C LEU A 63 13.57 -9.13 6.61
N ASP A 64 14.81 -8.86 6.98
CA ASP A 64 15.83 -9.84 7.36
C ASP A 64 15.99 -10.00 8.88
N SER A 65 15.09 -9.41 9.66
CA SER A 65 15.15 -9.46 11.12
C SER A 65 14.96 -10.88 11.64
N LEU A 66 15.74 -11.22 12.64
CA LEU A 66 15.61 -12.47 13.41
C LEU A 66 14.73 -12.32 14.66
N VAL A 67 14.16 -11.15 14.86
CA VAL A 67 13.23 -10.83 15.95
C VAL A 67 12.01 -10.12 15.40
N ASP A 68 10.90 -10.24 16.12
CA ASP A 68 9.66 -9.53 15.77
C ASP A 68 9.89 -8.01 15.77
N LYS A 69 9.22 -7.31 14.88
CA LYS A 69 9.34 -5.85 14.75
C LYS A 69 8.01 -5.17 15.02
N THR A 70 8.04 -4.22 15.93
CA THR A 70 6.89 -3.38 16.26
C THR A 70 7.08 -2.00 15.66
N TYR A 71 6.04 -1.52 14.99
CA TYR A 71 5.97 -0.20 14.40
C TYR A 71 4.80 0.56 14.99
N THR A 72 5.02 1.81 15.33
CA THR A 72 3.95 2.72 15.76
C THR A 72 3.42 3.47 14.55
N PHE A 73 2.10 3.54 14.39
CA PHE A 73 1.47 4.38 13.37
C PHE A 73 1.75 5.85 13.68
N THR A 74 2.10 6.60 12.65
CA THR A 74 2.32 8.04 12.74
C THR A 74 1.13 8.81 12.18
N GLY A 75 0.97 10.06 12.59
CA GLY A 75 -0.18 10.90 12.26
C GLY A 75 -1.38 10.62 13.17
N SER A 76 -2.45 11.41 13.01
CA SER A 76 -3.63 11.35 13.87
C SER A 76 -3.40 11.83 15.32
N ASP A 77 -4.46 11.80 16.13
CA ASP A 77 -4.48 12.28 17.50
C ASP A 77 -4.21 11.18 18.56
N HIS A 78 -3.94 9.97 18.09
CA HIS A 78 -3.64 8.81 18.94
C HIS A 78 -2.75 7.82 18.19
N ASN A 79 -2.22 6.85 18.92
CA ASN A 79 -1.25 5.89 18.40
C ASN A 79 -1.82 4.46 18.37
N HIS A 80 -1.35 3.70 17.42
CA HIS A 80 -1.50 2.24 17.34
C HIS A 80 -0.14 1.63 17.07
N ASP A 81 0.08 0.46 17.61
CA ASP A 81 1.26 -0.36 17.30
C ASP A 81 0.85 -1.58 16.49
N VAL A 82 1.68 -1.97 15.55
CA VAL A 82 1.55 -3.22 14.81
C VAL A 82 2.84 -4.00 14.89
N THR A 83 2.73 -5.28 15.23
CA THR A 83 3.91 -6.16 15.34
C THR A 83 3.89 -7.17 14.21
N PHE A 84 4.94 -7.19 13.41
CA PHE A 84 5.21 -8.22 12.42
C PHE A 84 6.16 -9.25 13.03
N THR A 85 5.73 -10.50 13.05
CA THR A 85 6.58 -11.61 13.46
C THR A 85 7.67 -11.89 12.44
N VAL A 86 8.75 -12.55 12.86
CA VAL A 86 9.83 -13.00 11.95
C VAL A 86 9.27 -13.75 10.75
N ALA A 87 8.28 -14.64 10.96
CA ALA A 87 7.65 -15.38 9.87
C ALA A 87 6.92 -14.45 8.88
N GLN A 88 6.21 -13.45 9.38
CA GLN A 88 5.49 -12.45 8.56
C GLN A 88 6.46 -11.55 7.79
N LEU A 89 7.58 -11.15 8.39
CA LEU A 89 8.64 -10.43 7.70
C LEU A 89 9.24 -11.25 6.56
N GLY A 90 9.45 -12.56 6.79
CA GLY A 90 9.88 -13.49 5.76
C GLY A 90 8.86 -13.64 4.62
N GLN A 91 7.57 -13.66 4.93
CA GLN A 91 6.50 -13.65 3.92
C GLN A 91 6.51 -12.36 3.09
N LEU A 92 6.67 -11.19 3.72
CA LEU A 92 6.84 -9.93 3.01
C LEU A 92 8.05 -9.96 2.08
N LYS A 93 9.19 -10.45 2.57
CA LYS A 93 10.41 -10.59 1.77
C LYS A 93 10.21 -11.49 0.56
N SER A 94 9.42 -12.54 0.67
CA SER A 94 9.10 -13.46 -0.43
C SER A 94 8.08 -12.89 -1.43
N GLY A 95 7.59 -11.68 -1.22
CA GLY A 95 6.62 -11.01 -2.10
C GLY A 95 5.15 -11.25 -1.73
N SER A 96 4.88 -11.92 -0.61
CA SER A 96 3.52 -12.13 -0.12
C SER A 96 2.93 -10.86 0.49
N THR A 97 1.61 -10.72 0.45
CA THR A 97 0.90 -9.72 1.23
C THR A 97 0.59 -10.29 2.62
N VAL A 98 0.87 -9.52 3.66
CA VAL A 98 0.63 -9.89 5.05
C VAL A 98 -0.37 -8.93 5.67
N VAL A 99 -1.37 -9.46 6.38
CA VAL A 99 -2.37 -8.67 7.09
C VAL A 99 -2.18 -8.85 8.59
N VAL A 100 -2.04 -7.74 9.31
CA VAL A 100 -1.83 -7.73 10.76
C VAL A 100 -2.79 -6.72 11.40
N LEU A 101 -3.36 -7.07 12.54
CA LEU A 101 -4.19 -6.16 13.34
C LEU A 101 -3.30 -5.35 14.27
N SER A 102 -3.58 -4.03 14.35
CA SER A 102 -2.91 -3.16 15.31
C SER A 102 -3.44 -3.34 16.72
N THR A 103 -2.70 -2.81 17.70
CA THR A 103 -3.24 -2.57 19.05
C THR A 103 -4.44 -1.65 19.00
N SER A 104 -5.27 -1.69 20.05
CA SER A 104 -6.32 -0.70 20.22
C SER A 104 -5.72 0.65 20.64
N GLY A 105 -6.20 1.70 20.02
CA GLY A 105 -5.93 3.09 20.42
C GLY A 105 -7.23 3.80 20.75
N SER A 106 -7.14 4.92 21.47
CA SER A 106 -8.30 5.76 21.80
C SER A 106 -8.01 7.21 21.49
N GLY A 107 -8.96 7.87 20.84
CA GLY A 107 -8.88 9.26 20.45
C GLY A 107 -10.25 9.80 20.08
N SER A 108 -10.33 10.80 19.23
CA SER A 108 -11.58 11.42 18.77
C SER A 108 -12.56 10.42 18.14
N TYR A 109 -12.06 9.29 17.64
CA TYR A 109 -12.84 8.22 16.99
C TYR A 109 -13.22 7.08 17.96
N GLY A 110 -13.02 7.25 19.27
CA GLY A 110 -13.26 6.22 20.27
C GLY A 110 -12.17 5.15 20.30
N VAL A 111 -12.45 4.05 21.00
CA VAL A 111 -11.51 2.91 21.10
C VAL A 111 -11.68 2.01 19.88
N HIS A 112 -10.60 1.80 19.11
CA HIS A 112 -10.60 0.98 17.91
C HIS A 112 -9.21 0.46 17.57
N SER A 113 -9.14 -0.44 16.60
CA SER A 113 -7.92 -0.98 16.00
C SER A 113 -8.03 -0.96 14.47
N HIS A 114 -6.90 -1.10 13.79
CA HIS A 114 -6.83 -1.11 12.33
C HIS A 114 -6.27 -2.43 11.80
N SER A 115 -6.88 -2.95 10.74
CA SER A 115 -6.28 -4.00 9.94
C SER A 115 -5.27 -3.37 8.97
N THR A 116 -4.04 -3.84 9.04
CA THR A 116 -2.93 -3.34 8.21
C THR A 116 -2.55 -4.38 7.18
N SER A 117 -2.57 -4.02 5.91
CA SER A 117 -2.14 -4.87 4.80
C SER A 117 -0.82 -4.34 4.25
N ALA A 118 0.21 -5.15 4.32
CA ALA A 118 1.56 -4.82 3.87
C ALA A 118 2.06 -5.79 2.80
N SER A 119 2.88 -5.29 1.88
CA SER A 119 3.60 -6.08 0.88
C SER A 119 5.04 -5.57 0.77
N VAL A 120 5.88 -6.23 0.01
CA VAL A 120 7.26 -5.75 -0.22
C VAL A 120 7.28 -4.34 -0.82
N ALA A 121 6.28 -3.98 -1.62
CA ALA A 121 6.12 -2.63 -2.18
C ALA A 121 5.78 -1.58 -1.11
N SER A 122 5.32 -2.00 0.06
CA SER A 122 5.03 -1.12 1.20
C SER A 122 6.26 -0.82 2.05
N THR A 123 7.41 -1.42 1.75
CA THR A 123 8.63 -1.24 2.54
C THR A 123 9.46 -0.07 2.04
N CYS A 124 10.14 0.58 2.96
CA CYS A 124 11.02 1.72 2.70
C CYS A 124 12.48 1.30 2.61
N PRO A 125 13.27 1.93 1.74
CA PRO A 125 14.71 1.69 1.68
C PRO A 125 15.42 1.92 3.01
#